data_2f8310b3b85e42c377d0f3a0985f4008
#
_entry.id   2f8310b3b85e42c377d0f3a0985f4008
#
_cell.length_a   1.000
_cell.length_b   1.000
_cell.length_c   1.000
_cell.angle_alpha   90.00
_cell.angle_beta   90.00
_cell.angle_gamma   90.00
#
_symmetry.space_group_name_H-M   'P 1'
#
loop_
_entity.id
_entity.type
_entity.pdbx_description
1 polymer ?
#
loop_
_entity_poly.entity_id
_entity_poly.type
_entity_poly.pdbx_seq_one_letter_code
_entity_poly.pdbx_strand_id
1 'polypeptide(L)'
;MGEIKKLDYGISEASKVVLLLSRMHWKKGVDLLIDAAAKMDDEVVFLLAGDGPEIDTYKAQAKTLNLEHRVIFAGWCTNRLGLLGIADVCVLPSRYEPFGIVIAESWFANVPFVATKAAGAKHYVHDERDGLLVEIDDCDGLVTALDRALNDKPLRAKLVKSGQETYERLFSRDSVIATLIESYNDMIKRYARNEVASTDKPN
;
A
#
# COMPACT_ATOMS: atom_id res chain seq x y z
N MET A 1 -7.17 -20.40 5.88
CA MET A 1 -8.11 -19.39 5.35
C MET A 1 -8.47 -19.81 3.95
N GLY A 2 -9.76 -19.71 3.54
CA GLY A 2 -10.18 -20.02 2.17
C GLY A 2 -9.57 -19.05 1.15
N GLU A 3 -9.48 -19.51 -0.10
CA GLU A 3 -9.11 -18.70 -1.24
C GLU A 3 -10.19 -17.62 -1.46
N ILE A 4 -9.77 -16.36 -1.66
CA ILE A 4 -10.69 -15.26 -2.03
C ILE A 4 -10.76 -15.20 -3.56
N LYS A 5 -11.98 -15.02 -4.09
CA LYS A 5 -12.24 -14.88 -5.52
C LYS A 5 -12.94 -13.55 -5.81
N LYS A 6 -12.75 -13.01 -7.00
CA LYS A 6 -13.46 -11.80 -7.46
C LYS A 6 -14.98 -11.94 -7.32
N LEU A 7 -15.50 -13.13 -7.59
CA LEU A 7 -16.92 -13.45 -7.51
C LEU A 7 -17.50 -13.30 -6.08
N ASP A 8 -16.70 -13.49 -5.03
CA ASP A 8 -17.11 -13.30 -3.63
C ASP A 8 -17.56 -11.85 -3.34
N TYR A 9 -17.11 -10.92 -4.18
CA TYR A 9 -17.46 -9.50 -4.12
C TYR A 9 -18.34 -9.05 -5.31
N GLY A 10 -18.88 -9.98 -6.08
CA GLY A 10 -19.68 -9.68 -7.27
C GLY A 10 -18.86 -9.09 -8.43
N ILE A 11 -17.53 -9.25 -8.41
CA ILE A 11 -16.61 -8.74 -9.43
C ILE A 11 -16.45 -9.77 -10.54
N SER A 12 -16.58 -9.34 -11.78
CA SER A 12 -16.31 -10.19 -12.95
C SER A 12 -14.83 -10.60 -13.02
N GLU A 13 -14.54 -11.81 -13.45
CA GLU A 13 -13.16 -12.27 -13.67
C GLU A 13 -12.40 -11.39 -14.68
N ALA A 14 -13.10 -10.80 -15.64
CA ALA A 14 -12.52 -9.92 -16.64
C ALA A 14 -12.20 -8.50 -16.12
N SER A 15 -12.84 -8.06 -15.03
CA SER A 15 -12.64 -6.73 -14.47
C SER A 15 -11.26 -6.57 -13.87
N LYS A 16 -10.65 -5.40 -14.04
CA LYS A 16 -9.43 -5.01 -13.34
C LYS A 16 -9.76 -4.48 -11.94
N VAL A 17 -9.00 -4.87 -10.94
CA VAL A 17 -9.26 -4.53 -9.54
C VAL A 17 -8.18 -3.61 -8.98
N VAL A 18 -8.58 -2.41 -8.57
CA VAL A 18 -7.79 -1.50 -7.73
C VAL A 18 -8.16 -1.75 -6.28
N LEU A 19 -7.22 -2.19 -5.47
CA LEU A 19 -7.44 -2.55 -4.07
C LEU A 19 -6.92 -1.46 -3.13
N LEU A 20 -7.77 -0.99 -2.24
CA LEU A 20 -7.40 -0.19 -1.07
C LEU A 20 -7.51 -1.04 0.20
N LEU A 21 -6.42 -1.15 0.95
CA LEU A 21 -6.39 -1.77 2.28
C LEU A 21 -6.08 -0.70 3.33
N SER A 22 -7.11 -0.10 3.93
CA SER A 22 -6.88 0.96 4.91
C SER A 22 -8.06 1.18 5.85
N ARG A 23 -7.80 1.92 6.93
CA ARG A 23 -8.89 2.45 7.76
C ARG A 23 -9.68 3.50 6.96
N MET A 24 -11.01 3.49 7.07
CA MET A 24 -11.90 4.48 6.46
C MET A 24 -11.85 5.80 7.24
N HIS A 25 -10.83 6.61 6.95
CA HIS A 25 -10.50 7.86 7.64
C HIS A 25 -9.89 8.86 6.66
N TRP A 26 -10.18 10.17 6.80
CA TRP A 26 -9.74 11.24 5.88
C TRP A 26 -8.23 11.25 5.61
N LYS A 27 -7.41 10.85 6.60
CA LYS A 27 -5.96 10.71 6.44
C LYS A 27 -5.56 9.69 5.38
N LYS A 28 -6.47 8.79 5.02
CA LYS A 28 -6.20 7.70 4.05
C LYS A 28 -6.60 8.04 2.62
N GLY A 29 -7.23 9.21 2.39
CA GLY A 29 -7.54 9.69 1.05
C GLY A 29 -8.55 8.82 0.30
N VAL A 30 -9.49 8.20 1.03
CA VAL A 30 -10.53 7.35 0.42
C VAL A 30 -11.42 8.16 -0.50
N ASP A 31 -11.74 9.40 -0.10
CA ASP A 31 -12.45 10.38 -0.91
C ASP A 31 -11.75 10.66 -2.24
N LEU A 32 -10.44 10.87 -2.21
CA LEU A 32 -9.62 11.09 -3.40
C LEU A 32 -9.67 9.88 -4.35
N LEU A 33 -9.65 8.66 -3.80
CA LEU A 33 -9.75 7.44 -4.61
C LEU A 33 -11.14 7.28 -5.27
N ILE A 34 -12.21 7.66 -4.57
CA ILE A 34 -13.57 7.65 -5.13
C ILE A 34 -13.70 8.70 -6.24
N ASP A 35 -13.13 9.90 -6.07
CA ASP A 35 -13.10 10.92 -7.13
C ASP A 35 -12.26 10.46 -8.33
N ALA A 36 -11.14 9.76 -8.10
CA ALA A 36 -10.35 9.15 -9.17
C ALA A 36 -11.15 8.06 -9.89
N ALA A 37 -11.91 7.24 -9.15
CA ALA A 37 -12.77 6.24 -9.76
C ALA A 37 -13.75 6.85 -10.75
N ALA A 38 -14.34 8.00 -10.46
CA ALA A 38 -15.27 8.69 -11.37
C ALA A 38 -14.65 9.10 -12.71
N LYS A 39 -13.31 9.17 -12.80
CA LYS A 39 -12.57 9.58 -14.00
C LYS A 39 -11.95 8.41 -14.77
N MET A 40 -12.02 7.19 -14.23
CA MET A 40 -11.44 6.00 -14.83
C MET A 40 -12.50 5.19 -15.59
N ASP A 41 -12.02 4.25 -16.44
CA ASP A 41 -12.84 3.34 -17.21
C ASP A 41 -13.81 2.53 -16.31
N ASP A 42 -15.03 2.32 -16.79
CA ASP A 42 -16.09 1.58 -16.07
C ASP A 42 -15.75 0.09 -15.86
N GLU A 43 -14.83 -0.47 -16.60
CA GLU A 43 -14.36 -1.85 -16.42
C GLU A 43 -13.45 -2.01 -15.17
N VAL A 44 -12.96 -0.89 -14.61
CA VAL A 44 -12.10 -0.90 -13.41
C VAL A 44 -12.96 -0.88 -12.16
N VAL A 45 -12.80 -1.89 -11.32
CA VAL A 45 -13.49 -2.02 -10.04
C VAL A 45 -12.55 -1.59 -8.90
N PHE A 46 -13.07 -0.81 -7.97
CA PHE A 46 -12.37 -0.34 -6.79
C PHE A 46 -12.87 -1.12 -5.57
N LEU A 47 -12.01 -1.99 -5.02
CA LEU A 47 -12.32 -2.79 -3.84
C LEU A 47 -11.70 -2.13 -2.61
N LEU A 48 -12.54 -1.58 -1.75
CA LEU A 48 -12.15 -0.82 -0.55
C LEU A 48 -12.33 -1.70 0.68
N ALA A 49 -11.25 -2.25 1.21
CA ALA A 49 -11.27 -3.13 2.37
C ALA A 49 -10.75 -2.39 3.61
N GLY A 50 -11.58 -2.40 4.64
CA GLY A 50 -11.35 -1.77 5.92
C GLY A 50 -12.63 -1.19 6.51
N ASP A 51 -12.48 -0.60 7.68
CA ASP A 51 -13.57 0.04 8.41
C ASP A 51 -13.07 1.35 9.05
N GLY A 52 -13.99 2.21 9.46
CA GLY A 52 -13.64 3.48 10.12
C GLY A 52 -14.77 4.47 10.19
N PRO A 53 -14.53 5.60 10.88
CA PRO A 53 -15.59 6.55 11.24
C PRO A 53 -16.25 7.24 10.04
N GLU A 54 -15.56 7.31 8.88
CA GLU A 54 -16.10 8.04 7.71
C GLU A 54 -16.63 7.09 6.61
N ILE A 55 -16.84 5.79 6.91
CA ILE A 55 -17.30 4.81 5.92
C ILE A 55 -18.64 5.20 5.27
N ASP A 56 -19.58 5.76 6.05
CA ASP A 56 -20.89 6.16 5.53
C ASP A 56 -20.78 7.41 4.65
N THR A 57 -19.85 8.32 4.96
CA THR A 57 -19.54 9.49 4.13
C THR A 57 -19.02 9.04 2.77
N TYR A 58 -18.12 8.06 2.72
CA TYR A 58 -17.55 7.53 1.47
C TYR A 58 -18.58 6.76 0.64
N LYS A 59 -19.46 5.98 1.29
CA LYS A 59 -20.59 5.35 0.60
C LYS A 59 -21.53 6.37 -0.02
N ALA A 60 -21.83 7.46 0.71
CA ALA A 60 -22.65 8.54 0.18
C ALA A 60 -21.99 9.26 -0.99
N GLN A 61 -20.67 9.49 -0.94
CA GLN A 61 -19.89 10.05 -2.05
C GLN A 61 -19.97 9.14 -3.29
N ALA A 62 -19.70 7.84 -3.15
CA ALA A 62 -19.80 6.87 -4.24
C ALA A 62 -21.20 6.86 -4.86
N LYS A 63 -22.24 6.90 -4.04
CA LYS A 63 -23.63 6.99 -4.51
C LYS A 63 -23.93 8.29 -5.27
N THR A 64 -23.47 9.42 -4.77
CA THR A 64 -23.67 10.74 -5.44
C THR A 64 -23.01 10.76 -6.81
N LEU A 65 -21.91 10.03 -6.99
CA LEU A 65 -21.18 9.89 -8.25
C LEU A 65 -21.68 8.72 -9.11
N ASN A 66 -22.73 8.00 -8.69
CA ASN A 66 -23.27 6.81 -9.35
C ASN A 66 -22.25 5.66 -9.55
N LEU A 67 -21.35 5.47 -8.57
CA LEU A 67 -20.25 4.50 -8.62
C LEU A 67 -20.52 3.23 -7.81
N GLU A 68 -21.72 3.01 -7.27
CA GLU A 68 -22.05 1.89 -6.37
C GLU A 68 -21.85 0.52 -7.05
N HIS A 69 -21.90 0.47 -8.38
CA HIS A 69 -21.71 -0.74 -9.15
C HIS A 69 -20.24 -1.17 -9.28
N ARG A 70 -19.27 -0.29 -8.99
CA ARG A 70 -17.84 -0.57 -9.14
C ARG A 70 -16.94 -0.06 -8.01
N VAL A 71 -17.47 0.71 -7.06
CA VAL A 71 -16.79 1.05 -5.79
C VAL A 71 -17.40 0.19 -4.69
N ILE A 72 -16.71 -0.90 -4.36
CA ILE A 72 -17.20 -1.95 -3.48
C ILE A 72 -16.53 -1.82 -2.12
N PHE A 73 -17.33 -1.65 -1.07
CA PHE A 73 -16.86 -1.61 0.31
C PHE A 73 -16.88 -3.01 0.90
N ALA A 74 -15.71 -3.66 0.99
CA ALA A 74 -15.56 -5.03 1.48
C ALA A 74 -15.68 -5.15 3.02
N GLY A 75 -15.68 -4.01 3.74
CA GLY A 75 -15.63 -4.02 5.20
C GLY A 75 -14.28 -4.50 5.74
N TRP A 76 -14.25 -4.83 7.03
CA TRP A 76 -13.04 -5.34 7.67
C TRP A 76 -12.69 -6.75 7.16
N CYS A 77 -11.47 -6.94 6.70
CA CYS A 77 -10.97 -8.21 6.19
C CYS A 77 -9.66 -8.61 6.88
N THR A 78 -9.61 -9.83 7.43
CA THR A 78 -8.41 -10.41 8.04
C THR A 78 -7.52 -11.12 7.03
N ASN A 79 -8.08 -11.58 5.89
CA ASN A 79 -7.33 -12.24 4.81
C ASN A 79 -6.86 -11.22 3.76
N ARG A 80 -5.96 -10.32 4.16
CA ARG A 80 -5.43 -9.26 3.28
C ARG A 80 -4.66 -9.80 2.09
N LEU A 81 -3.88 -10.88 2.27
CA LEU A 81 -3.17 -11.53 1.18
C LEU A 81 -4.11 -12.16 0.16
N GLY A 82 -5.25 -12.69 0.60
CA GLY A 82 -6.29 -13.17 -0.31
C GLY A 82 -6.88 -12.05 -1.16
N LEU A 83 -7.09 -10.85 -0.58
CA LEU A 83 -7.54 -9.67 -1.34
C LEU A 83 -6.47 -9.18 -2.32
N LEU A 84 -5.21 -9.16 -1.92
CA LEU A 84 -4.10 -8.83 -2.82
C LEU A 84 -4.00 -9.84 -3.97
N GLY A 85 -4.33 -11.11 -3.73
CA GLY A 85 -4.32 -12.16 -4.78
C GLY A 85 -5.32 -11.95 -5.90
N ILE A 86 -6.38 -11.16 -5.68
CA ILE A 86 -7.37 -10.80 -6.72
C ILE A 86 -7.19 -9.38 -7.26
N ALA A 87 -6.23 -8.63 -6.73
CA ALA A 87 -5.97 -7.24 -7.12
C ALA A 87 -5.01 -7.15 -8.30
N ASP A 88 -5.29 -6.23 -9.21
CA ASP A 88 -4.39 -5.86 -10.31
C ASP A 88 -3.42 -4.75 -9.91
N VAL A 89 -3.84 -3.86 -9.00
CA VAL A 89 -3.05 -2.77 -8.43
C VAL A 89 -3.48 -2.57 -6.98
N CYS A 90 -2.53 -2.35 -6.08
CA CYS A 90 -2.79 -1.90 -4.72
C CYS A 90 -2.50 -0.39 -4.61
N VAL A 91 -3.39 0.36 -3.95
CA VAL A 91 -3.29 1.82 -3.86
C VAL A 91 -3.31 2.31 -2.42
N LEU A 92 -2.51 3.33 -2.13
CA LEU A 92 -2.48 4.01 -0.82
C LEU A 92 -2.47 5.54 -1.01
N PRO A 93 -3.64 6.17 -1.23
CA PRO A 93 -3.75 7.60 -1.57
C PRO A 93 -3.72 8.50 -0.32
N SER A 94 -2.94 8.11 0.69
CA SER A 94 -2.96 8.71 2.02
C SER A 94 -2.44 10.14 2.04
N ARG A 95 -3.13 11.02 2.76
CA ARG A 95 -2.61 12.35 3.16
C ARG A 95 -1.59 12.24 4.28
N TYR A 96 -1.79 11.25 5.16
CA TYR A 96 -0.89 10.95 6.27
C TYR A 96 -0.71 9.45 6.45
N GLU A 97 0.51 8.99 6.25
CA GLU A 97 0.94 7.60 6.40
C GLU A 97 2.36 7.56 6.96
N PRO A 98 2.56 7.20 8.24
CA PRO A 98 3.90 7.19 8.83
C PRO A 98 4.77 6.03 8.33
N PHE A 99 4.18 4.87 8.03
CA PHE A 99 4.93 3.67 7.63
C PHE A 99 4.36 3.02 6.35
N GLY A 100 3.08 2.61 6.37
CA GLY A 100 2.43 1.96 5.22
C GLY A 100 2.77 0.48 5.08
N ILE A 101 2.41 -0.35 6.06
CA ILE A 101 2.65 -1.81 6.01
C ILE A 101 2.11 -2.46 4.73
N VAL A 102 1.05 -1.89 4.16
CA VAL A 102 0.42 -2.32 2.90
C VAL A 102 1.41 -2.28 1.73
N ILE A 103 2.43 -1.41 1.76
CA ILE A 103 3.50 -1.36 0.76
C ILE A 103 4.23 -2.71 0.71
N ALA A 104 4.71 -3.17 1.87
CA ALA A 104 5.42 -4.45 1.98
C ALA A 104 4.50 -5.64 1.64
N GLU A 105 3.22 -5.59 2.04
CA GLU A 105 2.23 -6.63 1.71
C GLU A 105 1.97 -6.71 0.21
N SER A 106 1.87 -5.56 -0.47
CA SER A 106 1.69 -5.48 -1.93
C SER A 106 2.89 -6.07 -2.67
N TRP A 107 4.12 -5.70 -2.30
CA TRP A 107 5.34 -6.23 -2.87
C TRP A 107 5.48 -7.74 -2.64
N PHE A 108 5.18 -8.22 -1.42
CA PHE A 108 5.17 -9.66 -1.10
C PHE A 108 4.18 -10.43 -1.99
N ALA A 109 3.02 -9.86 -2.24
CA ALA A 109 1.98 -10.46 -3.07
C ALA A 109 2.23 -10.30 -4.58
N ASN A 110 3.32 -9.65 -5.01
CA ASN A 110 3.63 -9.34 -6.41
C ASN A 110 2.56 -8.48 -7.10
N VAL A 111 1.96 -7.54 -6.35
CA VAL A 111 0.97 -6.60 -6.85
C VAL A 111 1.61 -5.23 -7.06
N PRO A 112 1.48 -4.60 -8.24
CA PRO A 112 1.94 -3.24 -8.47
C PRO A 112 1.36 -2.28 -7.44
N PHE A 113 2.17 -1.31 -7.01
CA PHE A 113 1.81 -0.40 -5.94
C PHE A 113 1.80 1.05 -6.40
N VAL A 114 0.73 1.78 -6.06
CA VAL A 114 0.57 3.21 -6.31
C VAL A 114 0.29 3.92 -5.00
N ALA A 115 0.98 5.02 -4.72
CA ALA A 115 0.74 5.80 -3.50
C ALA A 115 0.92 7.30 -3.73
N THR A 116 0.35 8.08 -2.81
CA THR A 116 0.74 9.47 -2.64
C THR A 116 2.10 9.57 -1.94
N LYS A 117 2.79 10.70 -2.11
CA LYS A 117 4.08 11.02 -1.46
C LYS A 117 3.94 11.31 0.04
N ALA A 118 3.05 10.59 0.74
CA ALA A 118 3.01 10.61 2.21
C ALA A 118 4.31 10.02 2.78
N ALA A 119 4.65 10.39 4.03
CA ALA A 119 5.97 10.15 4.62
C ALA A 119 6.45 8.69 4.50
N GLY A 120 5.61 7.71 4.84
CA GLY A 120 5.95 6.29 4.74
C GLY A 120 6.20 5.84 3.30
N ALA A 121 5.30 6.19 2.37
CA ALA A 121 5.47 5.84 0.96
C ALA A 121 6.72 6.50 0.38
N LYS A 122 6.93 7.80 0.62
CA LYS A 122 8.13 8.52 0.17
C LYS A 122 9.45 7.97 0.70
N HIS A 123 9.41 7.31 1.88
CA HIS A 123 10.60 6.70 2.48
C HIS A 123 10.97 5.36 1.83
N TYR A 124 9.99 4.53 1.52
CA TYR A 124 10.24 3.16 1.08
C TYR A 124 10.12 2.96 -0.43
N VAL A 125 9.22 3.71 -1.09
CA VAL A 125 8.93 3.55 -2.52
C VAL A 125 9.83 4.44 -3.37
N HIS A 126 10.48 3.85 -4.35
CA HIS A 126 11.22 4.57 -5.39
C HIS A 126 10.34 4.68 -6.62
N ASP A 127 9.95 5.91 -6.92
CA ASP A 127 9.05 6.20 -8.02
C ASP A 127 9.54 5.61 -9.35
N GLU A 128 8.60 5.05 -10.12
CA GLU A 128 8.84 4.35 -11.40
C GLU A 128 9.78 3.13 -11.33
N ARG A 129 10.21 2.74 -10.14
CA ARG A 129 11.07 1.57 -9.94
C ARG A 129 10.30 0.43 -9.27
N ASP A 130 9.86 0.63 -8.04
CA ASP A 130 9.18 -0.40 -7.21
C ASP A 130 7.75 0.03 -6.80
N GLY A 131 7.29 1.20 -7.28
CA GLY A 131 5.94 1.72 -7.17
C GLY A 131 5.81 2.99 -8.00
N LEU A 132 4.60 3.56 -8.03
CA LEU A 132 4.34 4.89 -8.59
C LEU A 132 3.95 5.85 -7.47
N LEU A 133 4.52 7.04 -7.47
CA LEU A 133 4.27 8.08 -6.48
C LEU A 133 3.63 9.32 -7.12
N VAL A 134 2.52 9.76 -6.53
CA VAL A 134 1.81 10.98 -6.94
C VAL A 134 1.80 12.00 -5.80
N GLU A 135 1.55 13.26 -6.09
CA GLU A 135 1.43 14.29 -5.05
C GLU A 135 0.19 14.03 -4.18
N ILE A 136 0.22 14.50 -2.93
CA ILE A 136 -0.93 14.40 -2.02
C ILE A 136 -2.06 15.28 -2.58
N ASP A 137 -3.29 14.75 -2.57
CA ASP A 137 -4.49 15.39 -3.09
C ASP A 137 -4.49 15.64 -4.62
N ASP A 138 -3.57 15.03 -5.36
CA ASP A 138 -3.54 15.07 -6.82
C ASP A 138 -4.39 13.95 -7.44
N CYS A 139 -5.65 14.24 -7.69
CA CYS A 139 -6.60 13.28 -8.28
C CYS A 139 -6.19 12.88 -9.72
N ASP A 140 -5.78 13.82 -10.56
CA ASP A 140 -5.44 13.55 -11.95
C ASP A 140 -4.13 12.76 -12.07
N GLY A 141 -3.16 13.07 -11.21
CA GLY A 141 -1.95 12.28 -11.05
C GLY A 141 -2.25 10.86 -10.59
N LEU A 142 -3.18 10.68 -9.65
CA LEU A 142 -3.61 9.37 -9.17
C LEU A 142 -4.28 8.54 -10.28
N VAL A 143 -5.18 9.14 -11.06
CA VAL A 143 -5.81 8.50 -12.23
C VAL A 143 -4.75 8.05 -13.23
N THR A 144 -3.82 8.94 -13.59
CA THR A 144 -2.74 8.64 -14.54
C THR A 144 -1.86 7.49 -14.04
N ALA A 145 -1.48 7.50 -12.76
CA ALA A 145 -0.65 6.45 -12.18
C ALA A 145 -1.37 5.10 -12.13
N LEU A 146 -2.65 5.08 -11.75
CA LEU A 146 -3.47 3.87 -11.73
C LEU A 146 -3.65 3.30 -13.14
N ASP A 147 -3.95 4.14 -14.13
CA ASP A 147 -4.10 3.71 -15.53
C ASP A 147 -2.79 3.09 -16.06
N ARG A 148 -1.65 3.72 -15.82
CA ARG A 148 -0.32 3.18 -16.18
C ARG A 148 -0.05 1.83 -15.49
N ALA A 149 -0.30 1.73 -14.19
CA ALA A 149 -0.09 0.50 -13.43
C ALA A 149 -1.00 -0.65 -13.90
N LEU A 150 -2.19 -0.35 -14.43
CA LEU A 150 -3.14 -1.32 -14.95
C LEU A 150 -2.86 -1.73 -16.40
N ASN A 151 -2.39 -0.81 -17.25
CA ASN A 151 -2.40 -0.97 -18.71
C ASN A 151 -1.00 -1.05 -19.33
N ASP A 152 0.05 -0.46 -18.72
CA ASP A 152 1.43 -0.53 -19.20
C ASP A 152 2.10 -1.83 -18.75
N LYS A 153 2.02 -2.88 -19.58
CA LYS A 153 2.57 -4.21 -19.25
C LYS A 153 4.08 -4.19 -18.94
N PRO A 154 4.96 -3.51 -19.70
CA PRO A 154 6.37 -3.38 -19.37
C PRO A 154 6.61 -2.72 -18.01
N LEU A 155 5.92 -1.60 -17.74
CA LEU A 155 6.01 -0.90 -16.46
C LEU A 155 5.55 -1.80 -15.31
N ARG A 156 4.38 -2.43 -15.44
CA ARG A 156 3.84 -3.37 -14.45
C ARG A 156 4.84 -4.48 -14.10
N ALA A 157 5.45 -5.12 -15.10
CA ALA A 157 6.44 -6.16 -14.87
C ALA A 157 7.68 -5.64 -14.13
N LYS A 158 8.13 -4.43 -14.45
CA LYS A 158 9.22 -3.74 -13.75
C LYS A 158 8.87 -3.46 -12.30
N LEU A 159 7.69 -2.86 -12.03
CA LEU A 159 7.23 -2.52 -10.69
C LEU A 159 7.14 -3.75 -9.79
N VAL A 160 6.55 -4.84 -10.28
CA VAL A 160 6.44 -6.11 -9.56
C VAL A 160 7.80 -6.68 -9.22
N LYS A 161 8.70 -6.82 -10.22
CA LYS A 161 10.04 -7.37 -10.01
C LYS A 161 10.84 -6.56 -9.01
N SER A 162 10.89 -5.24 -9.19
CA SER A 162 11.68 -4.37 -8.31
C SER A 162 11.05 -4.24 -6.91
N GLY A 163 9.72 -4.30 -6.81
CA GLY A 163 9.00 -4.34 -5.54
C GLY A 163 9.35 -5.60 -4.74
N GLN A 164 9.36 -6.76 -5.39
CA GLN A 164 9.79 -8.02 -4.77
C GLN A 164 11.24 -7.96 -4.30
N GLU A 165 12.16 -7.45 -5.12
CA GLU A 165 13.57 -7.26 -4.74
C GLU A 165 13.69 -6.33 -3.51
N THR A 166 12.90 -5.26 -3.46
CA THR A 166 12.88 -4.33 -2.32
C THR A 166 12.28 -4.98 -1.07
N TYR A 167 11.22 -5.78 -1.22
CA TYR A 167 10.66 -6.56 -0.11
C TYR A 167 11.69 -7.52 0.48
N GLU A 168 12.35 -8.34 -0.35
CA GLU A 168 13.35 -9.30 0.11
C GLU A 168 14.51 -8.62 0.86
N ARG A 169 14.93 -7.46 0.39
CA ARG A 169 16.02 -6.70 0.99
C ARG A 169 15.66 -6.03 2.32
N LEU A 170 14.41 -5.54 2.47
CA LEU A 170 14.04 -4.69 3.62
C LEU A 170 13.07 -5.36 4.60
N PHE A 171 12.19 -6.24 4.12
CA PHE A 171 11.03 -6.70 4.89
C PHE A 171 10.95 -8.23 5.00
N SER A 172 11.81 -8.98 4.30
CA SER A 172 11.86 -10.42 4.49
C SER A 172 12.27 -10.75 5.93
N ARG A 173 11.80 -11.88 6.43
CA ARG A 173 12.12 -12.36 7.79
C ARG A 173 13.63 -12.35 8.05
N ASP A 174 14.41 -12.85 7.10
CA ASP A 174 15.86 -13.01 7.26
C ASP A 174 16.56 -11.65 7.28
N SER A 175 16.15 -10.73 6.42
CA SER A 175 16.67 -9.37 6.39
C SER A 175 16.37 -8.60 7.69
N VAL A 176 15.14 -8.69 8.20
CA VAL A 176 14.74 -8.05 9.46
C VAL A 176 15.52 -8.61 10.64
N ILE A 177 15.67 -9.96 10.71
CA ILE A 177 16.46 -10.61 11.77
C ILE A 177 17.92 -10.17 11.70
N ALA A 178 18.53 -10.15 10.52
CA ALA A 178 19.91 -9.71 10.34
C ALA A 178 20.12 -8.27 10.84
N THR A 179 19.22 -7.35 10.46
CA THR A 179 19.27 -5.95 10.90
C THR A 179 19.11 -5.81 12.40
N LEU A 180 18.24 -6.60 13.04
CA LEU A 180 18.06 -6.61 14.49
C LEU A 180 19.33 -7.10 15.19
N ILE A 181 19.92 -8.21 14.73
CA ILE A 181 21.17 -8.75 15.31
C ILE A 181 22.29 -7.72 15.20
N GLU A 182 22.47 -7.06 14.06
CA GLU A 182 23.46 -6.02 13.87
C GLU A 182 23.24 -4.86 14.84
N SER A 183 22.00 -4.38 14.97
CA SER A 183 21.62 -3.30 15.87
C SER A 183 21.91 -3.65 17.34
N TYR A 184 21.62 -4.87 17.78
CA TYR A 184 21.95 -5.33 19.14
C TYR A 184 23.46 -5.42 19.37
N ASN A 185 24.21 -5.96 18.41
CA ASN A 185 25.67 -6.04 18.50
C ASN A 185 26.32 -4.65 18.62
N ASP A 186 25.81 -3.67 17.88
CA ASP A 186 26.28 -2.29 17.96
C ASP A 186 25.96 -1.63 19.30
N MET A 187 24.76 -1.88 19.85
CA MET A 187 24.42 -1.42 21.19
C MET A 187 25.35 -2.00 22.26
N ILE A 188 25.61 -3.31 22.20
CA ILE A 188 26.53 -3.99 23.15
C ILE A 188 27.94 -3.38 23.07
N LYS A 189 28.46 -3.18 21.84
CA LYS A 189 29.78 -2.55 21.65
C LYS A 189 29.84 -1.13 22.19
N ARG A 190 28.80 -0.33 22.01
CA ARG A 190 28.70 1.05 22.56
C ARG A 190 28.66 1.04 24.09
N TYR A 191 27.89 0.12 24.68
CA TYR A 191 27.78 -0.02 26.12
C TYR A 191 29.14 -0.40 26.74
N ALA A 192 29.81 -1.43 26.21
CA ALA A 192 31.14 -1.85 26.69
C ALA A 192 32.19 -0.73 26.60
N ARG A 193 32.17 0.10 25.53
CA ARG A 193 33.08 1.26 25.42
C ARG A 193 32.82 2.32 26.50
N ASN A 194 31.55 2.56 26.84
CA ASN A 194 31.18 3.55 27.84
C ASN A 194 31.57 3.09 29.28
N GLU A 195 31.49 1.81 29.59
CA GLU A 195 31.95 1.25 30.86
C GLU A 195 33.49 1.44 31.02
N VAL A 196 34.25 1.12 29.99
CA VAL A 196 35.73 1.31 30.03
C VAL A 196 36.08 2.78 30.19
N ALA A 197 35.39 3.69 29.49
CA ALA A 197 35.65 5.13 29.62
C ALA A 197 35.25 5.72 31.00
N SER A 198 34.34 5.07 31.73
CA SER A 198 33.91 5.50 33.06
C SER A 198 34.86 5.04 34.18
N THR A 199 35.63 3.97 33.94
CA THR A 199 36.62 3.44 34.91
C THR A 199 37.98 4.16 34.84
N ASP A 200 38.27 4.87 33.74
CA ASP A 200 39.53 5.61 33.54
C ASP A 200 39.50 7.08 34.00
N LYS A 201 38.52 7.50 34.80
CA LYS A 201 38.58 8.83 35.46
C LYS A 201 39.41 8.72 36.72
N PRO A 202 40.61 9.37 36.77
CA PRO A 202 41.39 9.44 38.00
C PRO A 202 40.64 10.25 39.07
N ASN A 203 40.67 9.77 40.32
CA ASN A 203 40.21 10.47 41.51
C ASN A 203 40.97 11.78 41.75
#